data_1da74ab540da94a7495098f6310a7cdd
#
_entry.id   1da74ab540da94a7495098f6310a7cdd
#
_cell.length_a   1.000
_cell.length_b   1.000
_cell.length_c   1.000
_cell.angle_alpha   90.00
_cell.angle_beta   90.00
_cell.angle_gamma   90.00
#
_symmetry.space_group_name_H-M   'P 1'
#
loop_
_entity.id
_entity.type
_entity.pdbx_description
1 polymer ?
#
loop_
_entity_poly.entity_id
_entity_poly.type
_entity_poly.pdbx_seq_one_letter_code
_entity_poly.pdbx_strand_id
1 'polypeptide(L)'
;SGGCFRGMELVVRDRTPEDAAYIVQRICGVCPVSHMHSASIAAEQALGITIPNNARIIRNLIEGAQFLHSHILWLYNLAGLDYVNPLNALGADAADAYDLAAELGTPSADFVGLQDRLKKFADNGQLSIFSGNWFDTGEYNMTPEADLILTAHYLEALQMQSKASEIAALLGGKMPHIMTIVPGGTAFVPTAEKLDDL
;
A
#
# COMPACT_ATOMS: atom_id res chain seq x y z
N SER A 1 -16.77 4.34 -3.70
CA SER A 1 -18.19 4.53 -3.38
C SER A 1 -18.91 5.16 -4.55
N GLY A 2 -20.18 4.81 -4.77
CA GLY A 2 -21.02 5.39 -5.83
C GLY A 2 -21.27 6.92 -5.71
N GLY A 3 -20.86 7.52 -4.60
CA GLY A 3 -20.99 8.96 -4.37
C GLY A 3 -19.86 9.81 -4.97
N CYS A 4 -18.80 9.19 -5.52
CA CYS A 4 -17.65 9.92 -6.06
C CYS A 4 -17.52 9.67 -7.57
N PHE A 5 -18.31 10.33 -8.37
CA PHE A 5 -18.18 10.30 -9.81
C PHE A 5 -17.06 11.24 -10.27
N ARG A 6 -16.02 10.70 -10.88
CA ARG A 6 -14.84 11.46 -11.34
C ARG A 6 -14.77 11.60 -12.87
N GLY A 7 -15.75 11.07 -13.60
CA GLY A 7 -15.86 11.18 -15.05
C GLY A 7 -14.90 10.30 -15.86
N MET A 8 -14.32 9.28 -15.25
CA MET A 8 -13.39 8.37 -15.96
C MET A 8 -14.08 7.63 -17.10
N GLU A 9 -15.35 7.31 -16.97
CA GLU A 9 -16.20 6.70 -18.00
C GLU A 9 -16.31 7.59 -19.24
N LEU A 10 -16.32 8.91 -19.05
CA LEU A 10 -16.34 9.88 -20.14
C LEU A 10 -14.96 10.03 -20.78
N VAL A 11 -13.88 9.93 -19.98
CA VAL A 11 -12.51 10.04 -20.47
C VAL A 11 -12.14 8.86 -21.38
N VAL A 12 -12.61 7.64 -21.06
CA VAL A 12 -12.33 6.44 -21.86
C VAL A 12 -13.27 6.23 -23.03
N ARG A 13 -14.31 7.05 -23.12
CA ARG A 13 -15.28 6.97 -24.23
C ARG A 13 -14.58 7.20 -25.56
N ASP A 14 -14.89 6.39 -26.55
CA ASP A 14 -14.32 6.45 -27.91
C ASP A 14 -12.80 6.21 -27.96
N ARG A 15 -12.22 5.63 -26.91
CA ARG A 15 -10.82 5.18 -26.88
C ARG A 15 -10.71 3.71 -27.28
N THR A 16 -9.50 3.34 -27.73
CA THR A 16 -9.22 1.91 -27.94
C THR A 16 -9.18 1.17 -26.61
N PRO A 17 -9.40 -0.14 -26.57
CA PRO A 17 -9.30 -0.94 -25.33
C PRO A 17 -7.92 -0.81 -24.65
N GLU A 18 -6.85 -0.69 -25.45
CA GLU A 18 -5.48 -0.52 -24.98
C GLU A 18 -5.33 0.83 -24.28
N ASP A 19 -5.76 1.92 -24.93
CA ASP A 19 -5.71 3.26 -24.34
C ASP A 19 -6.57 3.32 -23.06
N ALA A 20 -7.76 2.72 -23.09
CA ALA A 20 -8.63 2.68 -21.93
C ALA A 20 -7.96 1.99 -20.74
N ALA A 21 -7.26 0.87 -20.96
CA ALA A 21 -6.54 0.15 -19.91
C ALA A 21 -5.45 1.03 -19.26
N TYR A 22 -4.72 1.80 -20.05
CA TYR A 22 -3.73 2.76 -19.52
C TYR A 22 -4.37 3.92 -18.75
N ILE A 23 -5.46 4.46 -19.27
CA ILE A 23 -6.13 5.64 -18.67
C ILE A 23 -6.74 5.29 -17.32
N VAL A 24 -7.44 4.15 -17.19
CA VAL A 24 -8.15 3.79 -15.96
C VAL A 24 -7.25 3.55 -14.75
N GLN A 25 -5.96 3.34 -14.95
CA GLN A 25 -5.00 3.33 -13.85
C GLN A 25 -5.05 4.62 -13.01
N ARG A 26 -5.41 5.76 -13.64
CA ARG A 26 -5.49 7.06 -12.97
C ARG A 26 -6.73 7.23 -12.09
N ILE A 27 -7.56 6.21 -12.02
CA ILE A 27 -8.63 6.13 -11.02
C ILE A 27 -8.02 6.15 -9.61
N CYS A 28 -6.91 5.42 -9.42
CA CYS A 28 -6.24 5.29 -8.12
C CYS A 28 -4.71 5.30 -8.28
N GLY A 29 -4.03 6.08 -7.44
CA GLY A 29 -2.56 6.07 -7.37
C GLY A 29 -1.99 4.96 -6.49
N VAL A 30 -2.81 4.36 -5.62
CA VAL A 30 -2.42 3.28 -4.70
C VAL A 30 -2.62 1.90 -5.34
N CYS A 31 -3.72 1.70 -6.08
CA CYS A 31 -4.09 0.42 -6.70
C CYS A 31 -4.16 0.47 -8.24
N PRO A 32 -3.23 1.12 -8.93
CA PRO A 32 -3.29 1.29 -10.40
C PRO A 32 -3.17 -0.05 -11.16
N VAL A 33 -2.44 -1.00 -10.60
CA VAL A 33 -2.26 -2.34 -11.20
C VAL A 33 -3.59 -3.03 -11.37
N SER A 34 -4.41 -3.06 -10.32
CA SER A 34 -5.72 -3.72 -10.35
C SER A 34 -6.65 -3.09 -11.37
N HIS A 35 -6.61 -1.76 -11.53
CA HIS A 35 -7.41 -1.07 -12.56
C HIS A 35 -6.97 -1.45 -13.98
N MET A 36 -5.66 -1.45 -14.25
CA MET A 36 -5.15 -1.85 -15.56
C MET A 36 -5.42 -3.32 -15.86
N HIS A 37 -5.19 -4.19 -14.89
CA HIS A 37 -5.40 -5.63 -15.02
C HIS A 37 -6.87 -5.94 -15.32
N SER A 38 -7.79 -5.36 -14.54
CA SER A 38 -9.23 -5.54 -14.75
C SER A 38 -9.69 -5.02 -16.12
N ALA A 39 -9.20 -3.85 -16.54
CA ALA A 39 -9.54 -3.31 -17.86
C ALA A 39 -8.98 -4.16 -19.01
N SER A 40 -7.76 -4.70 -18.85
CA SER A 40 -7.16 -5.60 -19.83
C SER A 40 -7.95 -6.91 -19.94
N ILE A 41 -8.38 -7.49 -18.82
CA ILE A 41 -9.25 -8.68 -18.80
C ILE A 41 -10.59 -8.39 -19.48
N ALA A 42 -11.22 -7.25 -19.18
CA ALA A 42 -12.47 -6.86 -19.80
C ALA A 42 -12.36 -6.70 -21.32
N ALA A 43 -11.27 -6.08 -21.79
CA ALA A 43 -10.96 -5.96 -23.23
C ALA A 43 -10.76 -7.33 -23.89
N GLU A 44 -10.00 -8.23 -23.25
CA GLU A 44 -9.76 -9.59 -23.72
C GLU A 44 -11.04 -10.40 -23.83
N GLN A 45 -11.91 -10.31 -22.84
CA GLN A 45 -13.23 -10.97 -22.88
C GLN A 45 -14.11 -10.44 -24.01
N ALA A 46 -14.13 -9.12 -24.20
CA ALA A 46 -14.92 -8.50 -25.27
C ALA A 46 -14.41 -8.87 -26.67
N LEU A 47 -13.10 -9.06 -26.84
CA LEU A 47 -12.45 -9.40 -28.11
C LEU A 47 -12.26 -10.91 -28.31
N GLY A 48 -12.59 -11.74 -27.34
CA GLY A 48 -12.40 -13.20 -27.40
C GLY A 48 -10.92 -13.61 -27.39
N ILE A 49 -10.06 -12.82 -26.77
CA ILE A 49 -8.61 -13.07 -26.72
C ILE A 49 -8.26 -13.97 -25.52
N THR A 50 -7.45 -15.00 -25.77
CA THR A 50 -6.83 -15.82 -24.73
C THR A 50 -5.35 -15.49 -24.63
N ILE A 51 -4.89 -15.09 -23.45
CA ILE A 51 -3.48 -14.73 -23.22
C ILE A 51 -2.60 -15.95 -23.03
N PRO A 52 -1.30 -15.89 -23.40
CA PRO A 52 -0.32 -16.92 -23.09
C PRO A 52 -0.17 -17.17 -21.60
N ASN A 53 0.11 -18.43 -21.21
CA ASN A 53 0.24 -18.81 -19.80
C ASN A 53 1.34 -18.01 -19.06
N ASN A 54 2.48 -17.78 -19.70
CA ASN A 54 3.55 -16.98 -19.09
C ASN A 54 3.13 -15.52 -18.84
N ALA A 55 2.35 -14.93 -19.75
CA ALA A 55 1.81 -13.60 -19.55
C ALA A 55 0.87 -13.56 -18.33
N ARG A 56 0.04 -14.59 -18.15
CA ARG A 56 -0.83 -14.73 -16.97
C ARG A 56 -0.02 -14.82 -15.68
N ILE A 57 1.08 -15.59 -15.67
CA ILE A 57 1.96 -15.72 -14.51
C ILE A 57 2.58 -14.36 -14.16
N ILE A 58 3.16 -13.65 -15.15
CA ILE A 58 3.78 -12.35 -14.94
C ILE A 58 2.77 -11.33 -14.40
N ARG A 59 1.57 -11.28 -14.97
CA ARG A 59 0.50 -10.41 -14.47
C ARG A 59 0.11 -10.72 -13.03
N ASN A 60 0.05 -12.02 -12.67
CA ASN A 60 -0.26 -12.44 -11.31
C ASN A 60 0.85 -12.05 -10.31
N LEU A 61 2.12 -12.09 -10.72
CA LEU A 61 3.22 -11.61 -9.89
C LEU A 61 3.14 -10.09 -9.65
N ILE A 62 2.84 -9.33 -10.69
CA ILE A 62 2.65 -7.87 -10.57
C ILE A 62 1.46 -7.57 -9.64
N GLU A 63 0.33 -8.25 -9.83
CA GLU A 63 -0.85 -8.10 -8.98
C GLU A 63 -0.59 -8.57 -7.54
N GLY A 64 0.20 -9.63 -7.37
CA GLY A 64 0.65 -10.11 -6.05
C GLY A 64 1.46 -9.06 -5.29
N ALA A 65 2.37 -8.37 -5.97
CA ALA A 65 3.12 -7.26 -5.38
C ALA A 65 2.19 -6.09 -4.99
N GLN A 66 1.23 -5.74 -5.85
CA GLN A 66 0.20 -4.75 -5.54
C GLN A 66 -0.68 -5.18 -4.36
N PHE A 67 -1.01 -6.45 -4.28
CA PHE A 67 -1.80 -7.03 -3.17
C PHE A 67 -1.06 -6.85 -1.84
N LEU A 68 0.22 -7.19 -1.77
CA LEU A 68 1.04 -6.99 -0.58
C LEU A 68 1.12 -5.51 -0.20
N HIS A 69 1.45 -4.64 -1.17
CA HIS A 69 1.49 -3.20 -0.97
C HIS A 69 0.17 -2.67 -0.38
N SER A 70 -0.95 -3.05 -0.97
CA SER A 70 -2.26 -2.55 -0.57
C SER A 70 -2.68 -3.03 0.82
N HIS A 71 -2.35 -4.27 1.19
CA HIS A 71 -2.67 -4.80 2.52
C HIS A 71 -1.82 -4.17 3.62
N ILE A 72 -0.53 -3.96 3.37
CA ILE A 72 0.35 -3.26 4.30
C ILE A 72 -0.14 -1.82 4.51
N LEU A 73 -0.40 -1.10 3.42
CA LEU A 73 -0.91 0.26 3.47
C LEU A 73 -2.24 0.34 4.22
N TRP A 74 -3.18 -0.53 3.88
CA TRP A 74 -4.51 -0.47 4.46
C TRP A 74 -4.49 -0.78 5.95
N LEU A 75 -3.80 -1.85 6.36
CA LEU A 75 -3.77 -2.28 7.75
C LEU A 75 -3.07 -1.24 8.64
N TYR A 76 -1.84 -0.87 8.29
CA TYR A 76 -1.03 -0.02 9.17
C TYR A 76 -1.30 1.47 8.98
N ASN A 77 -1.42 1.94 7.74
CA ASN A 77 -1.41 3.38 7.46
C ASN A 77 -2.80 3.98 7.29
N LEU A 78 -3.83 3.16 7.09
CA LEU A 78 -5.22 3.62 7.03
C LEU A 78 -6.00 3.16 8.27
N ALA A 79 -6.27 1.86 8.40
CA ALA A 79 -7.09 1.33 9.49
C ALA A 79 -6.38 1.42 10.86
N GLY A 80 -5.05 1.31 10.90
CA GLY A 80 -4.30 1.33 12.15
C GLY A 80 -4.56 2.56 13.01
N LEU A 81 -4.72 3.73 12.39
CA LEU A 81 -4.98 4.99 13.09
C LEU A 81 -6.37 5.07 13.74
N ASP A 82 -7.29 4.17 13.41
CA ASP A 82 -8.58 4.07 14.09
C ASP A 82 -8.46 3.42 15.48
N TYR A 83 -7.35 2.72 15.75
CA TYR A 83 -7.12 1.96 16.98
C TYR A 83 -5.90 2.43 17.76
N VAL A 84 -4.89 2.97 17.08
CA VAL A 84 -3.62 3.38 17.66
C VAL A 84 -3.63 4.87 17.98
N ASN A 85 -3.27 5.21 19.20
CA ASN A 85 -3.12 6.60 19.64
C ASN A 85 -1.63 6.99 19.80
N PRO A 86 -1.02 7.63 18.80
CA PRO A 86 0.39 8.04 18.89
C PRO A 86 0.68 9.03 20.03
N LEU A 87 -0.32 9.79 20.50
CA LEU A 87 -0.15 10.67 21.66
C LEU A 87 -0.05 9.89 22.96
N ASN A 88 -0.80 8.79 23.11
CA ASN A 88 -0.71 7.93 24.27
C ASN A 88 0.66 7.25 24.36
N ALA A 89 1.29 6.97 23.23
CA ALA A 89 2.64 6.42 23.13
C ALA A 89 3.72 7.31 23.79
N LEU A 90 3.47 8.61 23.97
CA LEU A 90 4.36 9.51 24.69
C LEU A 90 4.46 9.18 26.19
N GLY A 91 3.45 8.53 26.74
CA GLY A 91 3.42 8.09 28.13
C GLY A 91 4.01 6.69 28.39
N ALA A 92 4.46 5.99 27.34
CA ALA A 92 5.00 4.65 27.46
C ALA A 92 6.38 4.64 28.17
N ASP A 93 6.64 3.57 28.93
CA ASP A 93 8.01 3.22 29.30
C ASP A 93 8.66 2.42 28.16
N ALA A 94 9.79 2.90 27.67
CA ALA A 94 10.47 2.25 26.57
C ALA A 94 11.00 0.85 26.91
N ALA A 95 11.40 0.61 28.19
CA ALA A 95 11.84 -0.70 28.64
C ALA A 95 10.66 -1.71 28.64
N ASP A 96 9.52 -1.31 29.18
CA ASP A 96 8.30 -2.11 29.16
C ASP A 96 7.81 -2.37 27.73
N ALA A 97 8.01 -1.40 26.81
CA ALA A 97 7.69 -1.60 25.40
C ALA A 97 8.60 -2.64 24.74
N TYR A 98 9.90 -2.69 25.07
CA TYR A 98 10.81 -3.75 24.59
C TYR A 98 10.40 -5.12 25.12
N ASP A 99 10.03 -5.22 26.40
CA ASP A 99 9.60 -6.46 27.03
C ASP A 99 8.28 -6.95 26.40
N LEU A 100 7.32 -6.06 26.21
CA LEU A 100 6.05 -6.39 25.56
C LEU A 100 6.25 -6.82 24.09
N ALA A 101 7.12 -6.14 23.35
CA ALA A 101 7.44 -6.53 21.97
C ALA A 101 8.05 -7.94 21.90
N ALA A 102 8.94 -8.28 22.84
CA ALA A 102 9.52 -9.61 22.95
C ALA A 102 8.48 -10.66 23.33
N GLU A 103 7.57 -10.38 24.26
CA GLU A 103 6.47 -11.27 24.63
C GLU A 103 5.54 -11.56 23.45
N LEU A 104 5.20 -10.54 22.68
CA LEU A 104 4.34 -10.65 21.50
C LEU A 104 5.05 -11.27 20.28
N GLY A 105 6.38 -11.46 20.35
CA GLY A 105 7.17 -11.95 19.22
C GLY A 105 7.19 -10.98 18.04
N THR A 106 7.00 -9.69 18.28
CA THR A 106 7.07 -8.64 17.26
C THR A 106 8.46 -8.01 17.20
N PRO A 107 8.91 -7.52 16.02
CA PRO A 107 10.19 -6.84 15.92
C PRO A 107 10.28 -5.65 16.88
N SER A 108 11.43 -5.49 17.52
CA SER A 108 11.74 -4.29 18.29
C SER A 108 12.17 -3.15 17.35
N ALA A 109 11.89 -1.93 17.77
CA ALA A 109 12.31 -0.71 17.09
C ALA A 109 13.10 0.19 18.04
N ASP A 110 13.62 1.32 17.57
CA ASP A 110 14.17 2.36 18.43
C ASP A 110 13.02 3.13 19.10
N PHE A 111 12.47 2.54 20.18
CA PHE A 111 11.32 3.11 20.89
C PHE A 111 11.66 4.45 21.56
N VAL A 112 12.87 4.58 22.09
CA VAL A 112 13.34 5.85 22.70
C VAL A 112 13.42 6.95 21.67
N GLY A 113 14.10 6.70 20.55
CA GLY A 113 14.21 7.67 19.46
C GLY A 113 12.87 7.98 18.80
N LEU A 114 11.95 7.03 18.79
CA LEU A 114 10.59 7.26 18.30
C LEU A 114 9.82 8.21 19.22
N GLN A 115 9.85 8.00 20.54
CA GLN A 115 9.21 8.90 21.51
C GLN A 115 9.76 10.32 21.42
N ASP A 116 11.09 10.48 21.29
CA ASP A 116 11.72 11.78 21.12
C ASP A 116 11.25 12.51 19.85
N ARG A 117 11.06 11.78 18.76
CA ARG A 117 10.50 12.33 17.51
C ARG A 117 9.04 12.73 17.67
N LEU A 118 8.21 11.85 18.24
CA LEU A 118 6.80 12.13 18.50
C LEU A 118 6.63 13.35 19.39
N LYS A 119 7.45 13.48 20.44
CA LYS A 119 7.42 14.63 21.34
C LYS A 119 7.71 15.93 20.59
N LYS A 120 8.75 15.94 19.74
CA LYS A 120 9.08 17.11 18.92
C LYS A 120 7.93 17.49 17.98
N PHE A 121 7.24 16.52 17.37
CA PHE A 121 6.07 16.78 16.53
C PHE A 121 4.90 17.32 17.35
N ALA A 122 4.66 16.79 18.56
CA ALA A 122 3.62 17.26 19.45
C ALA A 122 3.88 18.70 19.89
N ASP A 123 5.10 19.00 20.37
CA ASP A 123 5.51 20.32 20.85
C ASP A 123 5.44 21.39 19.75
N ASN A 124 5.65 21.01 18.49
CA ASN A 124 5.57 21.89 17.32
C ASN A 124 4.18 21.98 16.69
N GLY A 125 3.16 21.29 17.23
CA GLY A 125 1.82 21.25 16.68
C GLY A 125 1.72 20.55 15.31
N GLN A 126 2.68 19.67 14.97
CA GLN A 126 2.79 19.03 13.66
C GLN A 126 2.18 17.62 13.61
N LEU A 127 1.45 17.20 14.62
CA LEU A 127 0.87 15.86 14.66
C LEU A 127 -0.21 15.62 13.60
N SER A 128 -0.94 16.67 13.19
CA SER A 128 -1.96 16.57 12.14
C SER A 128 -2.85 15.32 12.33
N ILE A 129 -2.81 14.37 11.39
CA ILE A 129 -3.58 13.13 11.45
C ILE A 129 -3.26 12.24 12.66
N PHE A 130 -2.11 12.43 13.30
CA PHE A 130 -1.70 11.68 14.49
C PHE A 130 -2.16 12.33 15.80
N SER A 131 -2.92 13.41 15.75
CA SER A 131 -3.48 14.05 16.95
C SER A 131 -4.51 13.17 17.68
N GLY A 132 -4.90 12.05 17.05
CA GLY A 132 -5.70 11.00 17.68
C GLY A 132 -7.18 11.34 17.86
N ASN A 133 -7.91 10.36 18.30
CA ASN A 133 -9.28 10.46 18.77
C ASN A 133 -10.27 11.14 17.82
N TRP A 134 -10.23 10.77 16.55
CA TRP A 134 -11.12 11.29 15.52
C TRP A 134 -12.60 11.12 15.85
N PHE A 135 -12.94 10.09 16.61
CA PHE A 135 -14.33 9.71 16.90
C PHE A 135 -14.77 10.06 18.32
N ASP A 136 -13.86 10.45 19.20
CA ASP A 136 -14.11 10.74 20.62
C ASP A 136 -14.97 9.64 21.32
N THR A 137 -14.73 8.39 20.95
CA THR A 137 -15.59 7.27 21.31
C THR A 137 -15.05 6.40 22.44
N GLY A 138 -13.84 6.70 22.94
CA GLY A 138 -13.20 5.90 23.98
C GLY A 138 -12.71 4.53 23.51
N GLU A 139 -12.55 4.35 22.21
CA GLU A 139 -12.11 3.08 21.60
C GLU A 139 -10.59 2.91 21.58
N TYR A 140 -9.85 3.95 21.91
CA TYR A 140 -8.41 3.88 22.13
C TYR A 140 -8.10 3.31 23.52
N ASN A 141 -8.13 1.97 23.62
CA ASN A 141 -8.01 1.26 24.89
C ASN A 141 -6.67 0.51 25.05
N MET A 142 -5.70 0.79 24.19
CA MET A 142 -4.39 0.16 24.28
C MET A 142 -3.55 0.80 25.39
N THR A 143 -2.59 0.02 25.90
CA THR A 143 -1.57 0.58 26.80
C THR A 143 -0.65 1.51 26.03
N PRO A 144 0.01 2.46 26.69
CA PRO A 144 0.98 3.34 26.04
C PRO A 144 2.08 2.58 25.29
N GLU A 145 2.54 1.46 25.84
CA GLU A 145 3.57 0.60 25.26
C GLU A 145 3.09 -0.05 23.96
N ALA A 146 1.84 -0.53 23.93
CA ALA A 146 1.23 -1.10 22.74
C ALA A 146 1.06 -0.03 21.65
N ASP A 147 0.61 1.17 22.01
CA ASP A 147 0.52 2.30 21.09
C ASP A 147 1.90 2.70 20.53
N LEU A 148 2.96 2.63 21.35
CA LEU A 148 4.33 2.92 20.91
C LEU A 148 4.83 1.87 19.91
N ILE A 149 4.62 0.59 20.18
CA ILE A 149 4.98 -0.51 19.28
C ILE A 149 4.25 -0.37 17.94
N LEU A 150 2.94 -0.14 17.97
CA LEU A 150 2.14 -0.02 16.74
C LEU A 150 2.44 1.26 15.96
N THR A 151 2.83 2.35 16.64
CA THR A 151 3.33 3.55 15.97
C THR A 151 4.67 3.28 15.28
N ALA A 152 5.54 2.46 15.86
CA ALA A 152 6.77 2.02 15.20
C ALA A 152 6.46 1.19 13.95
N HIS A 153 5.52 0.26 14.04
CA HIS A 153 5.08 -0.55 12.89
C HIS A 153 4.45 0.31 11.77
N TYR A 154 3.74 1.38 12.12
CA TYR A 154 3.24 2.34 11.12
C TYR A 154 4.38 2.90 10.26
N LEU A 155 5.49 3.30 10.90
CA LEU A 155 6.66 3.85 10.18
C LEU A 155 7.39 2.77 9.37
N GLU A 156 7.51 1.56 9.90
CA GLU A 156 8.09 0.43 9.17
C GLU A 156 7.25 0.06 7.95
N ALA A 157 5.93 0.08 8.07
CA ALA A 157 5.00 -0.19 6.98
C ALA A 157 5.19 0.77 5.80
N LEU A 158 5.54 2.05 6.04
CA LEU A 158 5.87 3.00 4.98
C LEU A 158 7.09 2.54 4.15
N GLN A 159 8.08 1.92 4.79
CA GLN A 159 9.26 1.38 4.10
C GLN A 159 8.94 0.08 3.36
N MET A 160 8.13 -0.79 3.97
CA MET A 160 7.72 -2.05 3.34
C MET A 160 6.86 -1.85 2.10
N GLN A 161 6.06 -0.79 2.05
CA GLN A 161 5.35 -0.39 0.83
C GLN A 161 6.31 -0.08 -0.32
N SER A 162 7.45 0.56 -0.04
CA SER A 162 8.46 0.84 -1.06
C SER A 162 8.99 -0.45 -1.67
N LYS A 163 9.34 -1.43 -0.83
CA LYS A 163 9.83 -2.73 -1.30
C LYS A 163 8.80 -3.48 -2.16
N ALA A 164 7.55 -3.51 -1.72
CA ALA A 164 6.48 -4.11 -2.53
C ALA A 164 6.29 -3.38 -3.87
N SER A 165 6.46 -2.06 -3.88
CA SER A 165 6.40 -1.25 -5.11
C SER A 165 7.60 -1.52 -6.04
N GLU A 166 8.78 -1.81 -5.50
CA GLU A 166 9.97 -2.19 -6.28
C GLU A 166 9.73 -3.47 -7.06
N ILE A 167 9.15 -4.51 -6.44
CA ILE A 167 8.77 -5.76 -7.14
C ILE A 167 7.80 -5.46 -8.29
N ALA A 168 6.77 -4.66 -8.02
CA ALA A 168 5.82 -4.25 -9.06
C ALA A 168 6.49 -3.46 -10.18
N ALA A 169 7.49 -2.62 -9.87
CA ALA A 169 8.22 -1.81 -10.83
C ALA A 169 9.17 -2.65 -11.70
N LEU A 170 9.86 -3.65 -11.13
CA LEU A 170 10.73 -4.56 -11.87
C LEU A 170 9.97 -5.28 -12.99
N LEU A 171 8.78 -5.79 -12.69
CA LEU A 171 7.96 -6.50 -13.66
C LEU A 171 7.08 -5.56 -14.50
N GLY A 172 6.62 -4.47 -13.91
CA GLY A 172 5.69 -3.52 -14.49
C GLY A 172 6.35 -2.35 -15.24
N GLY A 173 7.68 -2.22 -15.15
CA GLY A 173 8.46 -1.14 -15.75
C GLY A 173 8.50 0.14 -14.91
N LYS A 174 7.52 0.37 -14.07
CA LYS A 174 7.44 1.42 -13.04
C LYS A 174 6.28 1.15 -12.08
N MET A 175 6.32 1.79 -10.91
CA MET A 175 5.21 1.85 -9.96
C MET A 175 5.18 3.27 -9.35
N PRO A 176 4.03 3.93 -9.23
CA PRO A 176 2.70 3.53 -9.69
C PRO A 176 2.52 3.64 -11.23
N HIS A 177 1.39 3.12 -11.70
CA HIS A 177 0.98 3.14 -13.12
C HIS A 177 1.93 2.35 -14.02
N ILE A 178 1.92 1.04 -13.84
CA ILE A 178 2.69 0.07 -14.61
C ILE A 178 2.44 0.19 -16.13
N MET A 179 3.36 -0.34 -16.92
CA MET A 179 3.32 -0.23 -18.38
C MET A 179 3.31 -1.57 -19.11
N THR A 180 3.46 -2.68 -18.40
CA THR A 180 3.70 -3.99 -19.01
C THR A 180 2.48 -4.89 -19.11
N ILE A 181 1.40 -4.63 -18.40
CA ILE A 181 0.13 -5.33 -18.62
C ILE A 181 -0.56 -4.65 -19.82
N VAL A 182 -0.83 -5.43 -20.85
CA VAL A 182 -1.51 -4.95 -22.07
C VAL A 182 -2.57 -5.94 -22.48
N PRO A 183 -3.71 -5.52 -23.05
CA PRO A 183 -4.67 -6.44 -23.63
C PRO A 183 -3.99 -7.42 -24.60
N GLY A 184 -4.19 -8.73 -24.39
CA GLY A 184 -3.52 -9.78 -25.15
C GLY A 184 -2.27 -10.38 -24.51
N GLY A 185 -1.73 -9.79 -23.43
CA GLY A 185 -0.58 -10.37 -22.75
C GLY A 185 0.22 -9.43 -21.85
N THR A 186 1.51 -9.48 -21.99
CA THR A 186 2.46 -8.61 -21.28
C THR A 186 3.57 -8.14 -22.21
N ALA A 187 3.98 -6.89 -22.04
CA ALA A 187 5.16 -6.33 -22.70
C ALA A 187 6.48 -6.59 -21.92
N PHE A 188 6.40 -7.22 -20.74
CA PHE A 188 7.58 -7.59 -19.98
C PHE A 188 8.33 -8.74 -20.66
N VAL A 189 9.64 -8.56 -20.87
CA VAL A 189 10.53 -9.60 -21.37
C VAL A 189 11.41 -10.06 -20.22
N PRO A 190 11.21 -11.28 -19.70
CA PRO A 190 12.03 -11.83 -18.63
C PRO A 190 13.45 -12.07 -19.14
N THR A 191 14.44 -11.56 -18.41
CA THR A 191 15.86 -11.91 -18.55
C THR A 191 16.32 -12.55 -17.25
N ALA A 192 17.39 -13.36 -17.28
CA ALA A 192 17.94 -13.96 -16.08
C ALA A 192 18.26 -12.89 -15.02
N GLU A 193 18.90 -11.81 -15.43
CA GLU A 193 19.22 -10.67 -14.58
C GLU A 193 17.98 -10.11 -13.86
N LYS A 194 16.89 -9.82 -14.59
CA LYS A 194 15.65 -9.29 -14.01
C LYS A 194 14.94 -10.28 -13.10
N LEU A 195 15.13 -11.58 -13.29
CA LEU A 195 14.55 -12.61 -12.44
C LEU A 195 15.38 -12.83 -11.18
N ASP A 196 16.68 -12.57 -11.23
CA ASP A 196 17.57 -12.63 -10.08
C ASP A 196 17.35 -11.43 -9.11
N ASP A 197 16.81 -10.32 -9.63
CA ASP A 197 16.48 -9.11 -8.85
C ASP A 197 15.14 -9.21 -8.10
N LEU A 198 14.33 -10.26 -8.36
CA LEU A 198 13.02 -10.47 -7.71
C LEU A 198 13.16 -11.19 -6.37
#